data_b81f9ef946995e69fce399da8b0604ab
#
_entry.id   b81f9ef946995e69fce399da8b0604ab
#
_cell.length_a   1.000
_cell.length_b   1.000
_cell.length_c   1.000
_cell.angle_alpha   90.00
_cell.angle_beta   90.00
_cell.angle_gamma   90.00
#
_symmetry.space_group_name_H-M   'P 1'
#
loop_
_entity.id
_entity.type
_entity.pdbx_description
1 polymer ?
#
loop_
_entity_poly.entity_id
_entity_poly.type
_entity_poly.pdbx_seq_one_letter_code
_entity_poly.pdbx_strand_id
1 'polypeptide(L)'
;MAEALLRHHLAGTGHEIDVRSVGTLGWNGAPATPHVIEVLAERGVGLVGHVSRKISREQVDEASLIVAMTRTHAWAIAAYDPDAAARTFLLDELVRLGERVGARGGEMLEAWLTELDALRPPDRLARASEEVADPAGESIDVYRATAARLDRSVRRLMPLL
;
A
#
# COMPACT_ATOMS: atom_id res chain seq x y z
N MET A 1 -2.79 6.70 5.77
CA MET A 1 -3.01 5.63 6.79
C MET A 1 -2.11 4.41 6.56
N ALA A 2 -2.16 3.74 5.40
CA ALA A 2 -1.38 2.52 5.15
C ALA A 2 0.14 2.69 5.37
N GLU A 3 0.76 3.76 4.84
CA GLU A 3 2.17 4.08 5.08
C GLU A 3 2.51 4.12 6.59
N ALA A 4 1.71 4.86 7.37
CA ALA A 4 1.97 5.02 8.80
C ALA A 4 1.83 3.68 9.56
N LEU A 5 0.82 2.88 9.23
CA LEU A 5 0.64 1.54 9.80
C LEU A 5 1.80 0.61 9.44
N LEU A 6 2.22 0.59 8.18
CA LEU A 6 3.33 -0.25 7.74
C LEU A 6 4.64 0.17 8.42
N ARG A 7 4.95 1.46 8.46
CA ARG A 7 6.13 1.97 9.19
C ARG A 7 6.08 1.63 10.68
N HIS A 8 4.91 1.73 11.30
CA HIS A 8 4.72 1.37 12.70
C HIS A 8 5.04 -0.11 12.95
N HIS A 9 4.54 -1.00 12.09
CA HIS A 9 4.80 -2.44 12.21
C HIS A 9 6.22 -2.85 11.83
N LEU A 10 6.90 -2.11 10.94
CA LEU A 10 8.30 -2.32 10.59
C LEU A 10 9.26 -1.87 11.72
N ALA A 11 8.83 -0.94 12.58
CA ALA A 11 9.68 -0.42 13.63
C ALA A 11 10.15 -1.53 14.58
N GLY A 12 11.45 -1.70 14.69
CA GLY A 12 12.09 -2.70 15.57
C GLY A 12 12.15 -4.13 15.00
N THR A 13 11.73 -4.38 13.75
CA THR A 13 11.84 -5.71 13.13
C THR A 13 13.20 -6.00 12.50
N GLY A 14 14.02 -4.98 12.29
CA GLY A 14 15.30 -5.08 11.57
C GLY A 14 15.17 -5.09 10.04
N HIS A 15 13.96 -4.99 9.50
CA HIS A 15 13.75 -4.82 8.06
C HIS A 15 14.04 -3.38 7.63
N GLU A 16 14.98 -3.18 6.72
CA GLU A 16 15.30 -1.89 6.11
C GLU A 16 14.43 -1.67 4.86
N ILE A 17 13.17 -1.27 5.07
CA ILE A 17 12.22 -0.98 3.99
C ILE A 17 11.87 0.52 4.04
N ASP A 18 12.20 1.25 2.98
CA ASP A 18 11.76 2.63 2.81
C ASP A 18 10.30 2.65 2.31
N VAL A 19 9.40 3.12 3.15
CA VAL A 19 7.95 3.18 2.85
C VAL A 19 7.57 4.63 2.60
N ARG A 20 7.01 4.89 1.42
CA ARG A 20 6.49 6.22 1.03
C ARG A 20 5.06 6.10 0.54
N SER A 21 4.27 7.16 0.66
CA SER A 21 2.95 7.24 0.05
C SER A 21 2.81 8.46 -0.85
N VAL A 22 2.01 8.27 -1.90
CA VAL A 22 1.68 9.30 -2.88
C VAL A 22 0.20 9.19 -3.27
N GLY A 23 -0.38 10.28 -3.77
CA GLY A 23 -1.75 10.29 -4.27
C GLY A 23 -1.80 10.58 -5.77
N THR A 24 -2.70 9.90 -6.48
CA THR A 24 -2.93 10.11 -7.92
C THR A 24 -3.61 11.45 -8.21
N LEU A 25 -4.46 11.93 -7.28
CA LEU A 25 -5.16 13.22 -7.35
C LEU A 25 -4.61 14.23 -6.34
N GLY A 26 -3.49 13.94 -5.69
CA GLY A 26 -3.02 14.60 -4.49
C GLY A 26 -2.65 16.07 -4.65
N TRP A 27 -2.89 16.81 -3.59
CA TRP A 27 -2.34 18.14 -3.34
C TRP A 27 -0.97 17.96 -2.68
N ASN A 28 0.04 18.66 -3.17
CA ASN A 28 1.35 18.64 -2.52
C ASN A 28 1.32 19.48 -1.23
N GLY A 29 1.87 18.89 -0.16
CA GLY A 29 2.11 19.60 1.09
C GLY A 29 0.89 19.73 2.02
N ALA A 30 -0.26 19.12 1.70
CA ALA A 30 -1.40 19.12 2.61
C ALA A 30 -1.17 18.14 3.79
N PRO A 31 -1.54 18.53 5.03
CA PRO A 31 -1.49 17.63 6.17
C PRO A 31 -2.54 16.51 6.04
N ALA A 32 -2.40 15.46 6.83
CA ALA A 32 -3.45 14.47 6.97
C ALA A 32 -4.73 15.08 7.56
N THR A 33 -5.89 14.55 7.18
CA THR A 33 -7.16 15.02 7.72
C THR A 33 -7.29 14.73 9.23
N PRO A 34 -8.06 15.53 10.00
CA PRO A 34 -8.23 15.30 11.43
C PRO A 34 -8.68 13.88 11.77
N HIS A 35 -9.61 13.31 11.01
CA HIS A 35 -10.08 11.93 11.22
C HIS A 35 -8.97 10.89 11.04
N VAL A 36 -8.06 11.07 10.08
CA VAL A 36 -6.90 10.18 9.92
C VAL A 36 -5.98 10.26 11.12
N ILE A 37 -5.70 11.48 11.61
CA ILE A 37 -4.82 11.69 12.78
C ILE A 37 -5.44 11.03 14.02
N GLU A 38 -6.72 11.27 14.28
CA GLU A 38 -7.46 10.71 15.42
C GLU A 38 -7.48 9.18 15.40
N VAL A 39 -7.88 8.58 14.27
CA VAL A 39 -8.03 7.13 14.14
C VAL A 39 -6.69 6.39 14.22
N LEU A 40 -5.61 6.98 13.75
CA LEU A 40 -4.27 6.40 13.91
C LEU A 40 -3.75 6.58 15.34
N ALA A 41 -4.01 7.73 15.99
CA ALA A 41 -3.66 7.94 17.40
C ALA A 41 -4.36 6.93 18.32
N GLU A 42 -5.63 6.58 18.07
CA GLU A 42 -6.37 5.51 18.79
C GLU A 42 -5.64 4.16 18.72
N ARG A 43 -4.75 3.96 17.73
CA ARG A 43 -3.93 2.76 17.51
C ARG A 43 -2.47 2.91 17.95
N GLY A 44 -2.13 4.03 18.59
CA GLY A 44 -0.76 4.33 18.98
C GLY A 44 0.17 4.70 17.80
N VAL A 45 -0.40 5.00 16.63
CA VAL A 45 0.37 5.34 15.43
C VAL A 45 0.40 6.86 15.22
N GLY A 46 1.58 7.44 15.30
CA GLY A 46 1.78 8.87 15.06
C GLY A 46 1.91 9.22 13.58
N LEU A 47 1.43 10.41 13.21
CA LEU A 47 1.59 10.99 11.86
C LEU A 47 2.43 12.27 11.89
N VAL A 48 3.50 12.27 12.67
CA VAL A 48 4.36 13.46 12.79
C VAL A 48 5.04 13.76 11.44
N GLY A 49 4.84 14.97 10.92
CA GLY A 49 5.51 15.45 9.70
C GLY A 49 4.98 14.85 8.39
N HIS A 50 3.90 14.07 8.42
CA HIS A 50 3.31 13.58 7.16
C HIS A 50 2.67 14.73 6.36
N VAL A 51 3.07 14.82 5.08
CA VAL A 51 2.45 15.70 4.10
C VAL A 51 2.14 14.92 2.82
N SER A 52 1.02 15.26 2.20
CA SER A 52 0.62 14.64 0.93
C SER A 52 1.62 14.96 -0.18
N ARG A 53 1.84 14.00 -1.07
CA ARG A 53 2.66 14.13 -2.28
C ARG A 53 1.88 13.62 -3.47
N LYS A 54 1.92 14.37 -4.57
CA LYS A 54 1.39 13.89 -5.84
C LYS A 54 2.39 12.91 -6.45
N ILE A 55 1.87 11.84 -7.05
CA ILE A 55 2.69 10.86 -7.77
C ILE A 55 3.48 11.52 -8.90
N SER A 56 4.72 11.10 -9.08
CA SER A 56 5.58 11.47 -10.20
C SER A 56 6.19 10.23 -10.87
N ARG A 57 6.72 10.41 -12.07
CA ARG A 57 7.42 9.35 -12.80
C ARG A 57 8.60 8.80 -12.01
N GLU A 58 9.41 9.67 -11.45
CA GLU A 58 10.59 9.29 -10.66
C GLU A 58 10.22 8.39 -9.49
N GLN A 59 9.12 8.68 -8.78
CA GLN A 59 8.66 7.87 -7.66
C GLN A 59 8.18 6.49 -8.11
N VAL A 60 7.60 6.37 -9.31
CA VAL A 60 7.22 5.08 -9.90
C VAL A 60 8.47 4.29 -10.27
N ASP A 61 9.47 4.95 -10.91
CA ASP A 61 10.71 4.33 -11.37
C ASP A 61 11.57 3.83 -10.19
N GLU A 62 11.63 4.59 -9.08
CA GLU A 62 12.38 4.24 -7.86
C GLU A 62 11.76 3.11 -7.04
N ALA A 63 10.45 2.86 -7.18
CA ALA A 63 9.76 1.91 -6.32
C ALA A 63 10.01 0.46 -6.75
N SER A 64 10.58 -0.35 -5.87
CA SER A 64 10.73 -1.80 -6.09
C SER A 64 9.40 -2.56 -5.96
N LEU A 65 8.45 -2.06 -5.16
CA LEU A 65 7.10 -2.57 -4.99
C LEU A 65 6.13 -1.40 -4.85
N ILE A 66 5.03 -1.43 -5.58
CA ILE A 66 3.98 -0.43 -5.52
C ILE A 66 2.70 -1.07 -4.99
N VAL A 67 2.16 -0.50 -3.90
CA VAL A 67 0.92 -0.98 -3.30
C VAL A 67 -0.20 0.04 -3.56
N ALA A 68 -1.14 -0.35 -4.39
CA ALA A 68 -2.31 0.45 -4.73
C ALA A 68 -3.50 0.12 -3.81
N MET A 69 -4.38 1.08 -3.60
CA MET A 69 -5.61 0.86 -2.81
C MET A 69 -6.78 0.44 -3.68
N THR A 70 -6.79 0.84 -4.95
CA THR A 70 -7.86 0.53 -5.91
C THR A 70 -7.27 0.18 -7.28
N ARG A 71 -8.06 -0.47 -8.12
CA ARG A 71 -7.70 -0.75 -9.52
C ARG A 71 -7.44 0.53 -10.31
N THR A 72 -8.20 1.59 -10.02
CA THR A 72 -7.99 2.91 -10.65
C THR A 72 -6.60 3.46 -10.32
N HIS A 73 -6.10 3.26 -9.09
CA HIS A 73 -4.73 3.65 -8.73
C HIS A 73 -3.70 2.82 -9.51
N ALA A 74 -3.91 1.50 -9.64
CA ALA A 74 -3.00 0.64 -10.42
C ALA A 74 -2.96 1.04 -11.90
N TRP A 75 -4.10 1.39 -12.49
CA TRP A 75 -4.16 1.91 -13.87
C TRP A 75 -3.46 3.26 -14.03
N ALA A 76 -3.62 4.16 -13.05
CA ALA A 76 -2.90 5.44 -13.08
C ALA A 76 -1.38 5.24 -13.06
N ILE A 77 -0.88 4.24 -12.31
CA ILE A 77 0.55 3.89 -12.28
C ILE A 77 1.01 3.33 -13.63
N ALA A 78 0.25 2.42 -14.22
CA ALA A 78 0.55 1.87 -15.54
C ALA A 78 0.57 2.93 -16.66
N ALA A 79 -0.11 4.07 -16.48
CA ALA A 79 -0.05 5.21 -17.39
C ALA A 79 1.29 5.99 -17.29
N TYR A 80 1.98 5.95 -16.15
CA TYR A 80 3.34 6.50 -16.00
C TYR A 80 4.39 5.55 -16.55
N ASP A 81 4.26 4.26 -16.24
CA ASP A 81 5.15 3.19 -16.67
C ASP A 81 4.38 1.87 -16.79
N PRO A 82 4.13 1.37 -18.01
CA PRO A 82 3.47 0.07 -18.22
C PRO A 82 4.23 -1.11 -17.58
N ASP A 83 5.57 -1.05 -17.50
CA ASP A 83 6.40 -2.09 -16.93
C ASP A 83 6.25 -2.15 -15.39
N ALA A 84 5.81 -1.06 -14.77
CA ALA A 84 5.51 -1.02 -13.34
C ALA A 84 4.31 -1.92 -12.97
N ALA A 85 3.48 -2.33 -13.93
CA ALA A 85 2.32 -3.20 -13.67
C ALA A 85 2.71 -4.54 -13.03
N ALA A 86 3.87 -5.10 -13.38
CA ALA A 86 4.37 -6.36 -12.82
C ALA A 86 4.73 -6.27 -11.32
N ARG A 87 5.06 -5.06 -10.82
CA ARG A 87 5.41 -4.77 -9.43
C ARG A 87 4.36 -3.93 -8.70
N THR A 88 3.16 -3.77 -9.30
CA THR A 88 2.03 -3.03 -8.72
C THR A 88 0.90 -3.99 -8.36
N PHE A 89 0.51 -4.02 -7.10
CA PHE A 89 -0.54 -4.88 -6.55
C PHE A 89 -1.51 -4.07 -5.70
N LEU A 90 -2.77 -4.49 -5.59
CA LEU A 90 -3.59 -4.01 -4.50
C LEU A 90 -3.11 -4.61 -3.17
N LEU A 91 -3.32 -3.92 -2.05
CA LEU A 91 -2.83 -4.38 -0.74
C LEU A 91 -3.34 -5.79 -0.40
N ASP A 92 -4.64 -6.03 -0.51
CA ASP A 92 -5.23 -7.34 -0.19
C ASP A 92 -4.90 -8.41 -1.26
N GLU A 93 -4.68 -8.01 -2.51
CA GLU A 93 -4.16 -8.89 -3.56
C GLU A 93 -2.74 -9.37 -3.23
N LEU A 94 -1.85 -8.44 -2.86
CA LEU A 94 -0.47 -8.74 -2.48
C LEU A 94 -0.42 -9.74 -1.31
N VAL A 95 -1.23 -9.49 -0.28
CA VAL A 95 -1.35 -10.41 0.86
C VAL A 95 -1.82 -11.80 0.42
N ARG A 96 -2.90 -11.88 -0.34
CA ARG A 96 -3.46 -13.17 -0.81
C ARG A 96 -2.48 -13.95 -1.67
N LEU A 97 -1.78 -13.28 -2.59
CA LEU A 97 -0.79 -13.93 -3.45
C LEU A 97 0.44 -14.34 -2.65
N GLY A 98 0.94 -13.48 -1.77
CA GLY A 98 2.07 -13.77 -0.89
C GLY A 98 1.80 -14.95 0.04
N GLU A 99 0.60 -15.05 0.64
CA GLU A 99 0.21 -16.21 1.45
C GLU A 99 0.14 -17.51 0.65
N ARG A 100 -0.13 -17.42 -0.65
CA ARG A 100 -0.17 -18.59 -1.54
C ARG A 100 1.22 -19.07 -1.97
N VAL A 101 2.14 -18.13 -2.24
CA VAL A 101 3.53 -18.43 -2.63
C VAL A 101 4.36 -18.77 -1.39
N GLY A 102 4.12 -18.09 -0.28
CA GLY A 102 4.91 -18.14 0.93
C GLY A 102 5.70 -16.84 1.15
N ALA A 103 6.31 -16.75 2.33
CA ALA A 103 7.17 -15.61 2.67
C ALA A 103 8.40 -15.56 1.75
N ARG A 104 8.84 -14.35 1.45
CA ARG A 104 10.12 -14.12 0.80
C ARG A 104 11.25 -14.60 1.71
N GLY A 105 11.90 -15.71 1.39
CA GLY A 105 12.98 -16.29 2.19
C GLY A 105 14.23 -15.40 2.22
N GLY A 106 15.29 -15.77 1.60
CA GLY A 106 16.48 -14.91 1.41
C GLY A 106 16.62 -14.39 -0.02
N GLU A 107 15.61 -14.63 -0.86
CA GLU A 107 15.62 -14.23 -2.27
C GLU A 107 15.42 -12.73 -2.48
N MET A 108 15.82 -12.25 -3.65
CA MET A 108 15.60 -10.87 -4.04
C MET A 108 14.09 -10.59 -4.18
N LEU A 109 13.68 -9.37 -3.82
CA LEU A 109 12.28 -8.95 -3.91
C LEU A 109 11.70 -9.15 -5.33
N GLU A 110 12.46 -8.84 -6.36
CA GLU A 110 12.03 -8.98 -7.76
C GLU A 110 11.69 -10.43 -8.13
N ALA A 111 12.42 -11.41 -7.61
CA ALA A 111 12.14 -12.82 -7.86
C ALA A 111 10.80 -13.21 -7.23
N TRP A 112 10.58 -12.85 -5.97
CA TRP A 112 9.31 -13.08 -5.28
C TRP A 112 8.13 -12.38 -5.99
N LEU A 113 8.28 -11.10 -6.40
CA LEU A 113 7.25 -10.38 -7.13
C LEU A 113 6.93 -11.04 -8.49
N THR A 114 7.93 -11.60 -9.17
CA THR A 114 7.73 -12.34 -10.42
C THR A 114 6.86 -13.58 -10.21
N GLU A 115 7.08 -14.32 -9.12
CA GLU A 115 6.22 -15.47 -8.75
C GLU A 115 4.79 -15.04 -8.43
N LEU A 116 4.61 -13.92 -7.73
CA LEU A 116 3.29 -13.37 -7.47
C LEU A 116 2.58 -12.95 -8.77
N ASP A 117 3.28 -12.25 -9.67
CA ASP A 117 2.72 -11.77 -10.94
C ASP A 117 2.30 -12.95 -11.83
N ALA A 118 3.05 -14.05 -11.84
CA ALA A 118 2.69 -15.26 -12.58
C ALA A 118 1.39 -15.93 -12.12
N LEU A 119 0.91 -15.64 -10.92
CA LEU A 119 -0.37 -16.13 -10.39
C LEU A 119 -1.57 -15.23 -10.73
N ARG A 120 -1.33 -14.07 -11.32
CA ARG A 120 -2.36 -13.10 -11.71
C ARG A 120 -2.99 -13.48 -13.05
N PRO A 121 -4.24 -13.06 -13.33
CA PRO A 121 -4.79 -13.18 -14.66
C PRO A 121 -3.99 -12.32 -15.66
N PRO A 122 -4.05 -12.63 -16.98
CA PRO A 122 -3.27 -11.92 -18.00
C PRO A 122 -3.50 -10.40 -18.03
N ASP A 123 -4.70 -9.94 -17.68
CA ASP A 123 -5.04 -8.52 -17.57
C ASP A 123 -4.60 -7.89 -16.24
N ARG A 124 -3.98 -8.65 -15.35
CA ARG A 124 -3.58 -8.24 -14.00
C ARG A 124 -4.69 -7.57 -13.19
N LEU A 125 -5.95 -7.91 -13.49
CA LEU A 125 -7.09 -7.31 -12.82
C LEU A 125 -7.29 -7.95 -11.44
N ALA A 126 -7.00 -7.19 -10.38
CA ALA A 126 -7.29 -7.58 -9.00
C ALA A 126 -8.82 -7.68 -8.76
N ARG A 127 -9.23 -8.44 -7.76
CA ARG A 127 -10.63 -8.60 -7.40
C ARG A 127 -11.22 -7.30 -6.86
N ALA A 128 -12.48 -7.01 -7.19
CA ALA A 128 -13.17 -5.82 -6.65
C ALA A 128 -13.23 -5.82 -5.10
N SER A 129 -13.31 -6.99 -4.47
CA SER A 129 -13.29 -7.13 -3.01
C SER A 129 -11.94 -6.79 -2.36
N GLU A 130 -10.87 -6.69 -3.15
CA GLU A 130 -9.53 -6.33 -2.71
C GLU A 130 -9.30 -4.82 -2.71
N GLU A 131 -10.22 -4.03 -3.28
CA GLU A 131 -10.14 -2.57 -3.25
C GLU A 131 -10.44 -2.03 -1.86
N VAL A 132 -9.61 -1.10 -1.41
CA VAL A 132 -9.83 -0.32 -0.19
C VAL A 132 -10.42 1.03 -0.59
N ALA A 133 -11.70 1.26 -0.26
CA ALA A 133 -12.38 2.52 -0.55
C ALA A 133 -11.73 3.69 0.21
N ASP A 134 -11.70 4.86 -0.43
CA ASP A 134 -11.24 6.09 0.21
C ASP A 134 -12.33 6.58 1.19
N PRO A 135 -12.01 6.75 2.49
CA PRO A 135 -12.95 7.26 3.48
C PRO A 135 -13.11 8.79 3.43
N ALA A 136 -12.48 9.49 2.48
CA ALA A 136 -12.53 10.95 2.41
C ALA A 136 -13.97 11.46 2.29
N GLY A 137 -14.36 12.36 3.22
CA GLY A 137 -15.73 12.91 3.32
C GLY A 137 -16.73 12.06 4.10
N GLU A 138 -16.34 10.87 4.55
CA GLU A 138 -17.18 9.96 5.32
C GLU A 138 -17.11 10.24 6.85
N SER A 139 -17.93 9.54 7.62
CA SER A 139 -17.93 9.62 9.09
C SER A 139 -16.66 9.01 9.70
N ILE A 140 -16.34 9.39 10.93
CA ILE A 140 -15.21 8.84 11.69
C ILE A 140 -15.25 7.31 11.80
N ASP A 141 -16.44 6.72 11.85
CA ASP A 141 -16.59 5.26 11.94
C ASP A 141 -16.17 4.55 10.65
N VAL A 142 -16.37 5.18 9.48
CA VAL A 142 -15.84 4.69 8.20
C VAL A 142 -14.31 4.75 8.20
N TYR A 143 -13.72 5.84 8.72
CA TYR A 143 -12.26 5.94 8.88
C TYR A 143 -11.72 4.86 9.82
N ARG A 144 -12.40 4.57 10.95
CA ARG A 144 -12.03 3.50 11.89
C ARG A 144 -12.09 2.13 11.22
N ALA A 145 -13.14 1.85 10.45
CA ALA A 145 -13.30 0.61 9.71
C ALA A 145 -12.20 0.43 8.65
N THR A 146 -11.89 1.50 7.90
CA THR A 146 -10.82 1.51 6.89
C THR A 146 -9.46 1.29 7.55
N ALA A 147 -9.15 2.00 8.64
CA ALA A 147 -7.89 1.81 9.36
C ALA A 147 -7.76 0.40 9.94
N ALA A 148 -8.85 -0.18 10.47
CA ALA A 148 -8.84 -1.56 10.96
C ALA A 148 -8.61 -2.58 9.84
N ARG A 149 -9.17 -2.35 8.63
CA ARG A 149 -8.91 -3.17 7.45
C ARG A 149 -7.44 -3.08 7.03
N LEU A 150 -6.91 -1.88 6.88
CA LEU A 150 -5.52 -1.63 6.51
C LEU A 150 -4.55 -2.27 7.53
N ASP A 151 -4.79 -2.11 8.82
CA ASP A 151 -3.95 -2.68 9.87
C ASP A 151 -3.93 -4.23 9.80
N ARG A 152 -5.08 -4.87 9.58
CA ARG A 152 -5.13 -6.33 9.37
C ARG A 152 -4.33 -6.77 8.15
N SER A 153 -4.47 -6.08 7.02
CA SER A 153 -3.75 -6.43 5.79
C SER A 153 -2.26 -6.21 5.93
N VAL A 154 -1.83 -5.11 6.56
CA VAL A 154 -0.43 -4.82 6.86
C VAL A 154 0.17 -5.89 7.79
N ARG A 155 -0.52 -6.28 8.86
CA ARG A 155 -0.05 -7.36 9.77
C ARG A 155 0.12 -8.70 9.07
N ARG A 156 -0.74 -9.01 8.09
CA ARG A 156 -0.63 -10.22 7.28
C ARG A 156 0.50 -10.13 6.26
N LEU A 157 0.79 -8.93 5.75
CA LEU A 157 1.87 -8.68 4.80
C LEU A 157 3.26 -8.79 5.46
N MET A 158 3.39 -8.30 6.71
CA MET A 158 4.67 -8.23 7.41
C MET A 158 5.48 -9.54 7.40
N PRO A 159 4.93 -10.72 7.75
CA PRO A 159 5.68 -11.96 7.75
C PRO A 159 5.99 -12.49 6.33
N LEU A 160 5.50 -11.85 5.28
CA LEU A 160 5.72 -12.24 3.88
C LEU A 160 6.90 -11.47 3.25
N LEU A 161 7.26 -10.32 3.82
CA LEU A 161 8.36 -9.46 3.36
C LEU A 161 9.70 -9.86 3.99
#